data_296f3b4f0aa24a0e9448d1087a33e542
#
_entry.id   296f3b4f0aa24a0e9448d1087a33e542
#
_cell.length_a   1.000
_cell.length_b   1.000
_cell.length_c   1.000
_cell.angle_alpha   90.00
_cell.angle_beta   90.00
_cell.angle_gamma   90.00
#
_symmetry.space_group_name_H-M   'P 1'
#
loop_
_entity.id
_entity.type
_entity.pdbx_description
1 polymer ?
#
loop_
_entity_poly.entity_id
_entity_poly.type
_entity_poly.pdbx_seq_one_letter_code
_entity_poly.pdbx_strand_id
1 'polypeptide(L)'
;IIIYYFTIIAKASDGKEVWNISKKVGMMTAGVIGIITVAGAVLSPYIIRIVYGSRYEDATALSTVFWIVYALNAGIRMVPMNFLPAIGVAKFNAIMAAISCGLHLIITYFAISQFGIWGAGIATGFVYVVSGVVYWVYYRKKCLYD
;
A
#
# COMPACT_ATOMS: atom_id res chain seq x y z
N ILE A 1 -9.84 -4.07 -10.23
CA ILE A 1 -10.60 -4.54 -9.06
C ILE A 1 -11.15 -3.33 -8.29
N ILE A 2 -10.30 -2.46 -7.72
CA ILE A 2 -10.71 -1.34 -6.85
C ILE A 2 -11.69 -0.38 -7.55
N ILE A 3 -11.41 0.03 -8.78
CA ILE A 3 -12.27 0.95 -9.56
C ILE A 3 -13.68 0.39 -9.76
N TYR A 4 -13.80 -0.90 -10.06
CA TYR A 4 -15.10 -1.56 -10.22
C TYR A 4 -15.92 -1.53 -8.93
N TYR A 5 -15.28 -1.89 -7.81
CA TYR A 5 -15.98 -1.91 -6.52
C TYR A 5 -16.22 -0.51 -5.93
N PHE A 6 -15.48 0.50 -6.36
CA PHE A 6 -15.74 1.90 -5.98
C PHE A 6 -17.18 2.32 -6.32
N THR A 7 -17.64 2.00 -7.52
CA THR A 7 -19.01 2.35 -7.96
C THR A 7 -20.08 1.57 -7.21
N ILE A 8 -19.80 0.34 -6.81
CA ILE A 8 -20.70 -0.49 -6.00
C ILE A 8 -20.82 0.09 -4.59
N ILE A 9 -19.68 0.42 -3.96
CA ILE A 9 -19.63 1.01 -2.62
C ILE A 9 -20.31 2.39 -2.58
N ALA A 10 -20.11 3.22 -3.61
CA ALA A 10 -20.73 4.54 -3.69
C ALA A 10 -22.27 4.49 -3.79
N LYS A 11 -22.84 3.37 -4.21
CA LYS A 11 -24.30 3.14 -4.32
C LYS A 11 -24.88 2.35 -3.14
N ALA A 12 -24.04 1.74 -2.33
CA ALA A 12 -24.49 0.94 -1.19
C ALA A 12 -24.99 1.85 -0.06
N SER A 13 -26.14 1.51 0.51
CA SER A 13 -26.77 2.25 1.61
C SER A 13 -26.52 1.63 2.98
N ASP A 14 -26.07 0.37 3.03
CA ASP A 14 -25.77 -0.34 4.30
C ASP A 14 -24.25 -0.39 4.55
N GLY A 15 -23.83 0.21 5.65
CA GLY A 15 -22.42 0.26 6.06
C GLY A 15 -21.82 -1.13 6.36
N LYS A 16 -22.63 -2.10 6.84
CA LYS A 16 -22.16 -3.49 7.03
C LYS A 16 -21.88 -4.18 5.69
N GLU A 17 -22.71 -3.92 4.70
CA GLU A 17 -22.50 -4.43 3.33
C GLU A 17 -21.20 -3.84 2.77
N VAL A 18 -21.03 -2.51 2.85
CA VAL A 18 -19.82 -1.80 2.43
C VAL A 18 -18.57 -2.39 3.09
N TRP A 19 -18.61 -2.62 4.39
CA TRP A 19 -17.50 -3.22 5.13
C TRP A 19 -17.15 -4.63 4.64
N ASN A 20 -18.16 -5.49 4.42
CA ASN A 20 -17.95 -6.87 3.96
C ASN A 20 -17.39 -6.92 2.54
N ILE A 21 -17.89 -6.08 1.63
CA ILE A 21 -17.36 -5.93 0.27
C ILE A 21 -15.91 -5.50 0.35
N SER A 22 -15.59 -4.50 1.16
CA SER A 22 -14.24 -3.95 1.27
C SER A 22 -13.22 -4.96 1.81
N LYS A 23 -13.61 -5.80 2.79
CA LYS A 23 -12.77 -6.91 3.26
C LYS A 23 -12.51 -7.93 2.13
N LYS A 24 -13.55 -8.31 1.39
CA LYS A 24 -13.41 -9.24 0.27
C LYS A 24 -12.48 -8.68 -0.79
N VAL A 25 -12.64 -7.41 -1.17
CA VAL A 25 -11.76 -6.73 -2.13
C VAL A 25 -10.34 -6.64 -1.61
N GLY A 26 -10.15 -6.36 -0.31
CA GLY A 26 -8.84 -6.36 0.34
C GLY A 26 -8.12 -7.70 0.20
N MET A 27 -8.80 -8.81 0.52
CA MET A 27 -8.25 -10.15 0.38
C MET A 27 -7.94 -10.51 -1.08
N MET A 28 -8.85 -10.19 -2.02
CA MET A 28 -8.63 -10.41 -3.45
C MET A 28 -7.42 -9.61 -3.96
N THR A 29 -7.33 -8.34 -3.59
CA THR A 29 -6.21 -7.47 -3.98
C THR A 29 -4.90 -7.99 -3.39
N ALA A 30 -4.87 -8.35 -2.11
CA ALA A 30 -3.70 -8.92 -1.47
C ALA A 30 -3.24 -10.22 -2.14
N GLY A 31 -4.17 -11.11 -2.52
CA GLY A 31 -3.87 -12.35 -3.25
C GLY A 31 -3.24 -12.09 -4.61
N VAL A 32 -3.87 -11.24 -5.43
CA VAL A 32 -3.36 -10.90 -6.77
C VAL A 32 -1.98 -10.22 -6.68
N ILE A 33 -1.85 -9.22 -5.80
CA ILE A 33 -0.59 -8.52 -5.61
C ILE A 33 0.49 -9.45 -5.04
N GLY A 34 0.11 -10.37 -4.14
CA GLY A 34 1.03 -11.39 -3.62
C GLY A 34 1.65 -12.24 -4.74
N ILE A 35 0.84 -12.72 -5.68
CA ILE A 35 1.31 -13.47 -6.85
C ILE A 35 2.27 -12.60 -7.70
N ILE A 36 1.87 -11.35 -8.00
CA ILE A 36 2.69 -10.42 -8.78
C ILE A 36 4.02 -10.13 -8.06
N THR A 37 3.97 -9.99 -6.73
CA THR A 37 5.17 -9.75 -5.90
C THR A 37 6.15 -10.91 -5.97
N VAL A 38 5.66 -12.15 -5.85
CA VAL A 38 6.51 -13.34 -5.97
C VAL A 38 7.12 -13.41 -7.38
N ALA A 39 6.31 -13.23 -8.42
CA ALA A 39 6.79 -13.23 -9.79
C ALA A 39 7.83 -12.11 -10.02
N GLY A 40 7.55 -10.88 -9.54
CA GLY A 40 8.46 -9.74 -9.66
C GLY A 40 9.78 -9.97 -8.91
N ALA A 41 9.73 -10.49 -7.69
CA ALA A 41 10.92 -10.80 -6.90
C ALA A 41 11.79 -11.86 -7.58
N VAL A 42 11.19 -12.93 -8.12
CA VAL A 42 11.89 -13.99 -8.86
C VAL A 42 12.48 -13.49 -10.18
N LEU A 43 11.77 -12.61 -10.87
CA LEU A 43 12.23 -12.05 -12.15
C LEU A 43 13.21 -10.88 -12.00
N SER A 44 13.27 -10.23 -10.83
CA SER A 44 14.13 -9.07 -10.59
C SER A 44 15.59 -9.25 -10.99
N PRO A 45 16.29 -10.36 -10.64
CA PRO A 45 17.69 -10.53 -11.04
C PRO A 45 17.86 -10.57 -12.56
N TYR A 46 16.94 -11.22 -13.26
CA TYR A 46 16.98 -11.30 -14.73
C TYR A 46 16.72 -9.95 -15.38
N ILE A 47 15.71 -9.22 -14.89
CA ILE A 47 15.36 -7.90 -15.40
C ILE A 47 16.52 -6.92 -15.16
N ILE A 48 17.08 -6.89 -13.96
CA ILE A 48 18.19 -6.00 -13.63
C ILE A 48 19.41 -6.31 -14.49
N ARG A 49 19.75 -7.57 -14.66
CA ARG A 49 20.90 -7.97 -15.49
C ARG A 49 20.71 -7.60 -16.96
N ILE A 50 19.50 -7.80 -17.54
CA ILE A 50 19.21 -7.49 -18.93
C ILE A 50 19.16 -5.98 -19.19
N VAL A 51 18.52 -5.22 -18.30
CA VAL A 51 18.26 -3.79 -18.49
C VAL A 51 19.47 -2.93 -18.10
N TYR A 52 20.11 -3.26 -16.96
CA TYR A 52 21.16 -2.43 -16.37
C TYR A 52 22.56 -3.07 -16.45
N GLY A 53 22.64 -4.36 -16.80
CA GLY A 53 23.88 -5.10 -16.87
C GLY A 53 24.34 -5.68 -15.53
N SER A 54 25.39 -6.54 -15.57
CA SER A 54 25.89 -7.27 -14.40
C SER A 54 26.45 -6.37 -13.29
N ARG A 55 26.82 -5.13 -13.61
CA ARG A 55 27.32 -4.16 -12.62
C ARG A 55 26.28 -3.79 -11.55
N TYR A 56 25.00 -4.00 -11.81
CA TYR A 56 23.89 -3.65 -10.92
C TYR A 56 23.24 -4.86 -10.23
N GLU A 57 23.88 -6.02 -10.24
CA GLU A 57 23.33 -7.24 -9.62
C GLU A 57 23.05 -7.06 -8.12
N ASP A 58 23.85 -6.26 -7.41
CA ASP A 58 23.61 -5.93 -6.00
C ASP A 58 22.28 -5.20 -5.74
N ALA A 59 21.73 -4.50 -6.74
CA ALA A 59 20.44 -3.85 -6.65
C ALA A 59 19.26 -4.85 -6.63
N THR A 60 19.47 -6.11 -6.94
CA THR A 60 18.43 -7.15 -6.94
C THR A 60 17.80 -7.34 -5.58
N ALA A 61 18.61 -7.38 -4.53
CA ALA A 61 18.13 -7.55 -3.17
C ALA A 61 17.26 -6.37 -2.74
N LEU A 62 17.68 -5.15 -3.08
CA LEU A 62 16.90 -3.93 -2.81
C LEU A 62 15.58 -3.92 -3.60
N SER A 63 15.62 -4.31 -4.87
CA SER A 63 14.43 -4.46 -5.71
C SER A 63 13.42 -5.43 -5.10
N THR A 64 13.89 -6.56 -4.57
CA THR A 64 13.04 -7.55 -3.89
C THR A 64 12.36 -6.94 -2.66
N VAL A 65 13.08 -6.16 -1.84
CA VAL A 65 12.48 -5.44 -0.70
C VAL A 65 11.39 -4.49 -1.17
N PHE A 66 11.60 -3.75 -2.25
CA PHE A 66 10.57 -2.85 -2.78
C PHE A 66 9.35 -3.61 -3.31
N TRP A 67 9.49 -4.77 -3.92
CA TRP A 67 8.35 -5.62 -4.28
C TRP A 67 7.49 -5.94 -3.05
N ILE A 68 8.10 -6.34 -1.94
CA ILE A 68 7.40 -6.63 -0.68
C ILE A 68 6.73 -5.37 -0.12
N VAL A 69 7.45 -4.26 -0.08
CA VAL A 69 6.95 -2.97 0.44
C VAL A 69 5.74 -2.47 -0.36
N TYR A 70 5.79 -2.57 -1.69
CA TYR A 70 4.66 -2.18 -2.54
C TYR A 70 3.49 -3.17 -2.43
N ALA A 71 3.75 -4.44 -2.19
CA ALA A 71 2.69 -5.42 -1.89
C ALA A 71 1.96 -5.07 -0.59
N LEU A 72 2.68 -4.69 0.46
CA LEU A 72 2.09 -4.20 1.71
C LEU A 72 1.22 -2.96 1.48
N ASN A 73 1.70 -1.99 0.69
CA ASN A 73 0.90 -0.82 0.33
C ASN A 73 -0.40 -1.22 -0.39
N ALA A 74 -0.30 -2.05 -1.41
CA ALA A 74 -1.45 -2.45 -2.22
C ALA A 74 -2.44 -3.33 -1.44
N GLY A 75 -1.96 -4.26 -0.62
CA GLY A 75 -2.80 -5.17 0.16
C GLY A 75 -3.45 -4.52 1.37
N ILE A 76 -2.73 -3.62 2.05
CA ILE A 76 -3.21 -3.06 3.32
C ILE A 76 -3.79 -1.66 3.14
N ARG A 77 -3.10 -0.76 2.42
CA ARG A 77 -3.43 0.66 2.40
C ARG A 77 -4.37 1.06 1.27
N MET A 78 -4.16 0.54 0.06
CA MET A 78 -4.84 1.05 -1.14
C MET A 78 -6.36 0.86 -1.10
N VAL A 79 -6.85 -0.22 -0.51
CA VAL A 79 -8.30 -0.51 -0.51
C VAL A 79 -9.07 0.52 0.33
N PRO A 80 -8.81 0.70 1.63
CA PRO A 80 -9.54 1.70 2.42
C PRO A 80 -9.27 3.13 1.93
N MET A 81 -8.06 3.44 1.48
CA MET A 81 -7.72 4.75 0.93
C MET A 81 -8.59 5.11 -0.29
N ASN A 82 -8.84 4.15 -1.19
CA ASN A 82 -9.66 4.41 -2.38
C ASN A 82 -11.17 4.36 -2.09
N PHE A 83 -11.62 3.66 -1.04
CA PHE A 83 -13.03 3.54 -0.72
C PHE A 83 -13.56 4.63 0.21
N LEU A 84 -12.71 5.33 0.96
CA LEU A 84 -13.11 6.47 1.77
C LEU A 84 -13.80 7.59 0.96
N PRO A 85 -13.31 7.99 -0.23
CA PRO A 85 -14.03 8.94 -1.07
C PRO A 85 -15.37 8.41 -1.56
N ALA A 86 -15.52 7.09 -1.79
CA ALA A 86 -16.78 6.49 -2.22
C ALA A 86 -17.89 6.63 -1.18
N ILE A 87 -17.54 6.69 0.11
CA ILE A 87 -18.47 6.93 1.23
C ILE A 87 -18.49 8.41 1.68
N GLY A 88 -18.03 9.34 0.82
CA GLY A 88 -18.10 10.78 1.08
C GLY A 88 -17.00 11.35 1.99
N VAL A 89 -15.97 10.58 2.36
CA VAL A 89 -14.93 10.97 3.33
C VAL A 89 -13.58 11.28 2.66
N ALA A 90 -13.61 12.07 1.57
CA ALA A 90 -12.41 12.43 0.81
C ALA A 90 -11.42 13.32 1.60
N LYS A 91 -11.92 14.19 2.50
CA LYS A 91 -11.08 15.10 3.30
C LYS A 91 -10.06 14.35 4.16
N PHE A 92 -10.45 13.23 4.73
CA PHE A 92 -9.55 12.39 5.52
C PHE A 92 -8.36 11.90 4.69
N ASN A 93 -8.58 11.49 3.44
CA ASN A 93 -7.51 11.08 2.52
C ASN A 93 -6.47 12.18 2.31
N ALA A 94 -6.91 13.43 2.08
CA ALA A 94 -6.02 14.55 1.86
C ALA A 94 -5.14 14.82 3.11
N ILE A 95 -5.76 14.81 4.30
CA ILE A 95 -5.04 14.98 5.57
C ILE A 95 -4.04 13.86 5.80
N MET A 96 -4.46 12.61 5.63
CA MET A 96 -3.58 11.44 5.80
C MET A 96 -2.45 11.40 4.78
N ALA A 97 -2.69 11.86 3.55
CA ALA A 97 -1.64 11.96 2.54
C ALA A 97 -0.56 12.98 2.95
N ALA A 98 -0.96 14.16 3.44
CA ALA A 98 -0.04 15.19 3.91
C ALA A 98 0.76 14.71 5.14
N ILE A 99 0.11 14.10 6.13
CA ILE A 99 0.77 13.55 7.32
C ILE A 99 1.75 12.43 6.92
N SER A 100 1.30 11.48 6.08
CA SER A 100 2.14 10.36 5.62
C SER A 100 3.35 10.86 4.83
N CYS A 101 3.20 11.89 4.02
CA CYS A 101 4.29 12.51 3.27
C CYS A 101 5.33 13.13 4.21
N GLY A 102 4.89 13.95 5.16
CA GLY A 102 5.79 14.56 6.15
C GLY A 102 6.53 13.53 7.00
N LEU A 103 5.81 12.53 7.53
CA LEU A 103 6.42 11.43 8.28
C LEU A 103 7.39 10.63 7.42
N HIS A 104 7.06 10.36 6.16
CA HIS A 104 7.91 9.61 5.26
C HIS A 104 9.25 10.34 5.03
N LEU A 105 9.25 11.64 4.82
CA LEU A 105 10.48 12.42 4.66
C LEU A 105 11.36 12.34 5.90
N ILE A 106 10.77 12.54 7.09
CA ILE A 106 11.51 12.51 8.36
C ILE A 106 12.09 11.12 8.62
N ILE A 107 11.25 10.07 8.53
CA ILE A 107 11.68 8.70 8.82
C ILE A 107 12.71 8.23 7.80
N THR A 108 12.54 8.57 6.51
CA THR A 108 13.50 8.22 5.46
C THR A 108 14.85 8.86 5.69
N TYR A 109 14.90 10.13 6.10
CA TYR A 109 16.16 10.81 6.43
C TYR A 109 16.93 10.07 7.53
N PHE A 110 16.26 9.75 8.64
CA PHE A 110 16.89 9.01 9.74
C PHE A 110 17.23 7.56 9.37
N ALA A 111 16.36 6.88 8.64
CA ALA A 111 16.59 5.50 8.25
C ALA A 111 17.76 5.36 7.28
N ILE A 112 17.90 6.28 6.32
CA ILE A 112 19.05 6.27 5.39
C ILE A 112 20.35 6.60 6.13
N SER A 113 20.36 7.50 7.09
CA SER A 113 21.54 7.82 7.86
C SER A 113 22.06 6.64 8.71
N GLN A 114 21.15 5.73 9.11
CA GLN A 114 21.49 4.56 9.95
C GLN A 114 21.76 3.31 9.11
N PHE A 115 20.96 3.07 8.08
CA PHE A 115 20.94 1.82 7.32
C PHE A 115 21.32 2.00 5.83
N GLY A 116 21.82 3.19 5.46
CA GLY A 116 22.15 3.48 4.06
C GLY A 116 20.92 3.31 3.14
N ILE A 117 21.15 2.78 1.94
CA ILE A 117 20.11 2.63 0.92
C ILE A 117 18.95 1.71 1.38
N TRP A 118 19.18 0.77 2.29
CA TRP A 118 18.16 -0.11 2.87
C TRP A 118 17.16 0.67 3.72
N GLY A 119 17.59 1.78 4.31
CA GLY A 119 16.74 2.67 5.08
C GLY A 119 15.54 3.20 4.29
N ALA A 120 15.68 3.41 3.00
CA ALA A 120 14.58 3.85 2.14
C ALA A 120 13.45 2.81 2.08
N GLY A 121 13.80 1.54 1.91
CA GLY A 121 12.83 0.43 1.91
C GLY A 121 12.14 0.25 3.27
N ILE A 122 12.92 0.30 4.36
CA ILE A 122 12.40 0.17 5.73
C ILE A 122 11.45 1.32 6.06
N ALA A 123 11.84 2.57 5.78
CA ALA A 123 11.00 3.75 6.02
C ALA A 123 9.69 3.70 5.25
N THR A 124 9.75 3.34 3.96
CA THR A 124 8.57 3.23 3.11
C THR A 124 7.63 2.14 3.61
N GLY A 125 8.15 0.96 3.93
CA GLY A 125 7.37 -0.16 4.48
C GLY A 125 6.69 0.22 5.79
N PHE A 126 7.42 0.85 6.71
CA PHE A 126 6.88 1.31 7.98
C PHE A 126 5.72 2.30 7.79
N VAL A 127 5.91 3.33 6.96
CA VAL A 127 4.86 4.33 6.70
C VAL A 127 3.63 3.70 6.04
N TYR A 128 3.80 2.74 5.13
CA TYR A 128 2.69 2.06 4.48
C TYR A 128 1.89 1.18 5.44
N VAL A 129 2.56 0.45 6.33
CA VAL A 129 1.88 -0.37 7.33
C VAL A 129 1.14 0.51 8.34
N VAL A 130 1.80 1.50 8.93
CA VAL A 130 1.19 2.38 9.93
C VAL A 130 0.00 3.14 9.35
N SER A 131 0.20 3.80 8.19
CA SER A 131 -0.90 4.52 7.53
C SER A 131 -2.03 3.58 7.10
N GLY A 132 -1.72 2.37 6.63
CA GLY A 132 -2.70 1.35 6.26
C GLY A 132 -3.57 0.93 7.44
N VAL A 133 -2.98 0.68 8.62
CA VAL A 133 -3.73 0.38 9.85
C VAL A 133 -4.65 1.55 10.21
N VAL A 134 -4.16 2.79 10.19
CA VAL A 134 -4.96 3.98 10.47
C VAL A 134 -6.14 4.09 9.50
N TYR A 135 -5.90 3.87 8.19
CA TYR A 135 -6.95 3.86 7.18
C TYR A 135 -8.02 2.80 7.47
N TRP A 136 -7.65 1.56 7.82
CA TRP A 136 -8.61 0.49 8.12
C TRP A 136 -9.41 0.75 9.39
N VAL A 137 -8.77 1.25 10.45
CA VAL A 137 -9.44 1.59 11.71
C VAL A 137 -10.48 2.69 11.48
N TYR A 138 -10.09 3.76 10.78
CA TYR A 138 -10.98 4.87 10.48
C TYR A 138 -12.12 4.46 9.55
N TYR A 139 -11.81 3.70 8.49
CA TYR A 139 -12.80 3.19 7.53
C TYR A 139 -13.83 2.28 8.21
N ARG A 140 -13.36 1.36 9.07
CA ARG A 140 -14.25 0.51 9.86
C ARG A 140 -15.20 1.31 10.73
N LYS A 141 -14.68 2.35 11.39
CA LYS A 141 -15.51 3.24 12.24
C LYS A 141 -16.60 3.89 11.40
N LYS A 142 -16.25 4.44 10.25
CA LYS A 142 -17.21 5.08 9.34
C LYS A 142 -18.25 4.13 8.75
N CYS A 143 -17.90 2.89 8.45
CA CYS A 143 -18.86 1.92 7.91
C CYS A 143 -19.82 1.36 8.96
N LEU A 144 -19.38 1.18 10.20
CA LEU A 144 -20.15 0.41 11.20
C LEU A 144 -20.82 1.26 12.29
N TYR A 145 -20.37 2.50 12.50
CA TYR A 145 -20.81 3.29 13.67
C TYR A 145 -21.28 4.71 13.32
N ASP A 146 -21.05 5.19 12.11
CA ASP A 146 -21.54 6.47 11.59
C ASP A 146 -22.48 6.25 10.39
#